data_ffbe075e03401ceca594f744baa2a696
#
_entry.id   ffbe075e03401ceca594f744baa2a696
#
_cell.length_a   1.000
_cell.length_b   1.000
_cell.length_c   1.000
_cell.angle_alpha   90.00
_cell.angle_beta   90.00
_cell.angle_gamma   90.00
#
_symmetry.space_group_name_H-M   'P 1'
#
loop_
_entity.id
_entity.type
_entity.pdbx_description
1 polymer ?
#
loop_
_entity_poly.entity_id
_entity_poly.type
_entity_poly.pdbx_seq_one_letter_code
_entity_poly.pdbx_strand_id
1 'polypeptide(L)'
;MNLLQLSLSNLSLSPLSTAVNILLLSLGTGSIAILLIATHLLSAALIRDAADIDLVVGAKGSPLQLVLSGLYHADIPTGNIRLSEARTWMEHPMVESAIPLSLGDSHKGFRIVGTNEDYVDIYDGQLAEGKLPSNLLEIAIGSSVSKATGLSLGATFAGQHGLDGAGHAHDEDSYTVVGIFEASDTVLDRLLIT
;
A
#
# COMPACT_ATOMS: atom_id res chain seq x y z
N MET A 1 -23.94 -32.86 45.67
CA MET A 1 -24.24 -32.36 44.31
C MET A 1 -23.08 -31.48 43.92
N ASN A 2 -22.39 -31.80 42.86
CA ASN A 2 -21.16 -31.10 42.47
C ASN A 2 -21.54 -29.80 41.72
N LEU A 3 -20.79 -28.69 41.94
CA LEU A 3 -21.05 -27.38 41.32
C LEU A 3 -21.21 -27.47 39.79
N LEU A 4 -20.45 -28.36 39.14
CA LEU A 4 -20.54 -28.63 37.70
C LEU A 4 -21.88 -29.23 37.29
N GLN A 5 -22.43 -30.17 38.10
CA GLN A 5 -23.74 -30.78 37.82
C GLN A 5 -24.88 -29.78 37.98
N LEU A 6 -24.78 -28.90 38.97
CA LEU A 6 -25.72 -27.80 39.18
C LEU A 6 -25.72 -26.82 38.01
N SER A 7 -24.52 -26.42 37.52
CA SER A 7 -24.37 -25.52 36.38
C SER A 7 -24.95 -26.13 35.09
N LEU A 8 -24.62 -27.38 34.80
CA LEU A 8 -25.15 -28.10 33.61
C LEU A 8 -26.65 -28.27 33.66
N SER A 9 -27.21 -28.60 34.86
CA SER A 9 -28.66 -28.70 35.03
C SER A 9 -29.35 -27.35 34.80
N ASN A 10 -28.75 -26.23 35.26
CA ASN A 10 -29.32 -24.90 35.09
C ASN A 10 -29.32 -24.47 33.63
N LEU A 11 -28.26 -24.81 32.85
CA LEU A 11 -28.19 -24.56 31.43
C LEU A 11 -29.29 -25.27 30.63
N SER A 12 -29.68 -26.51 31.06
CA SER A 12 -30.74 -27.28 30.40
C SER A 12 -32.14 -26.82 30.78
N LEU A 13 -32.34 -26.19 31.94
CA LEU A 13 -33.65 -25.72 32.42
C LEU A 13 -34.09 -24.40 31.76
N SER A 14 -33.14 -23.60 31.23
CA SER A 14 -33.45 -22.34 30.56
C SER A 14 -32.74 -22.21 29.19
N PRO A 15 -33.15 -22.97 28.17
CA PRO A 15 -32.41 -23.11 26.93
C PRO A 15 -32.35 -21.80 26.13
N LEU A 16 -33.39 -20.97 26.17
CA LEU A 16 -33.42 -19.68 25.49
C LEU A 16 -32.41 -18.70 26.10
N SER A 17 -32.40 -18.59 27.44
CA SER A 17 -31.44 -17.74 28.15
C SER A 17 -30.00 -18.19 27.91
N THR A 18 -29.79 -19.50 27.94
CA THR A 18 -28.48 -20.10 27.65
C THR A 18 -28.01 -19.79 26.23
N ALA A 19 -28.90 -19.96 25.23
CA ALA A 19 -28.58 -19.63 23.84
C ALA A 19 -28.25 -18.15 23.65
N VAL A 20 -29.01 -17.25 24.27
CA VAL A 20 -28.72 -15.79 24.20
C VAL A 20 -27.38 -15.47 24.87
N ASN A 21 -27.07 -16.06 26.03
CA ASN A 21 -25.80 -15.82 26.70
C ASN A 21 -24.59 -16.33 25.87
N ILE A 22 -24.71 -17.51 25.26
CA ILE A 22 -23.67 -18.04 24.36
C ILE A 22 -23.51 -17.16 23.16
N LEU A 23 -24.60 -16.68 22.55
CA LEU A 23 -24.55 -15.77 21.41
C LEU A 23 -23.84 -14.44 21.77
N LEU A 24 -24.20 -13.83 22.90
CA LEU A 24 -23.59 -12.58 23.36
C LEU A 24 -22.13 -12.78 23.71
N LEU A 25 -21.77 -13.88 24.37
CA LEU A 25 -20.38 -14.18 24.69
C LEU A 25 -19.54 -14.43 23.43
N SER A 26 -20.06 -15.23 22.49
CA SER A 26 -19.35 -15.49 21.22
C SER A 26 -19.23 -14.24 20.35
N LEU A 27 -20.26 -13.38 20.31
CA LEU A 27 -20.19 -12.11 19.61
C LEU A 27 -19.14 -11.17 20.25
N GLY A 28 -19.13 -11.08 21.58
CA GLY A 28 -18.16 -10.26 22.32
C GLY A 28 -16.72 -10.76 22.13
N THR A 29 -16.47 -12.04 22.34
CA THR A 29 -15.13 -12.62 22.14
C THR A 29 -14.70 -12.60 20.67
N GLY A 30 -15.62 -12.86 19.76
CA GLY A 30 -15.38 -12.78 18.32
C GLY A 30 -14.99 -11.37 17.87
N SER A 31 -15.69 -10.33 18.36
CA SER A 31 -15.38 -8.93 18.05
C SER A 31 -13.99 -8.54 18.56
N ILE A 32 -13.62 -8.96 19.76
CA ILE A 32 -12.28 -8.71 20.33
C ILE A 32 -11.20 -9.42 19.48
N ALA A 33 -11.42 -10.68 19.11
CA ALA A 33 -10.48 -11.43 18.29
C ALA A 33 -10.28 -10.78 16.91
N ILE A 34 -11.36 -10.37 16.25
CA ILE A 34 -11.29 -9.67 14.96
C ILE A 34 -10.49 -8.36 15.09
N LEU A 35 -10.76 -7.57 16.15
CA LEU A 35 -10.05 -6.32 16.37
C LEU A 35 -8.55 -6.53 16.60
N LEU A 36 -8.18 -7.51 17.40
CA LEU A 36 -6.78 -7.86 17.67
C LEU A 36 -6.06 -8.33 16.39
N ILE A 37 -6.70 -9.20 15.62
CA ILE A 37 -6.14 -9.67 14.33
C ILE A 37 -5.99 -8.49 13.35
N ALA A 38 -7.03 -7.67 13.20
CA ALA A 38 -6.98 -6.51 12.29
C ALA A 38 -5.88 -5.52 12.68
N THR A 39 -5.74 -5.23 13.99
CA THR A 39 -4.69 -4.34 14.49
C THR A 39 -3.30 -4.93 14.24
N HIS A 40 -3.12 -6.23 14.46
CA HIS A 40 -1.85 -6.91 14.23
C HIS A 40 -1.47 -6.89 12.73
N LEU A 41 -2.40 -7.23 11.85
CA LEU A 41 -2.17 -7.24 10.39
C LEU A 41 -1.86 -5.83 9.87
N LEU A 42 -2.61 -4.81 10.33
CA LEU A 42 -2.36 -3.43 9.94
C LEU A 42 -0.98 -2.95 10.40
N SER A 43 -0.62 -3.21 11.67
CA SER A 43 0.70 -2.84 12.18
C SER A 43 1.82 -3.54 11.42
N ALA A 44 1.68 -4.82 11.12
CA ALA A 44 2.68 -5.57 10.36
C ALA A 44 2.85 -5.03 8.94
N ALA A 45 1.75 -4.65 8.27
CA ALA A 45 1.79 -4.05 6.95
C ALA A 45 2.49 -2.68 6.95
N LEU A 46 2.13 -1.80 7.92
CA LEU A 46 2.75 -0.48 8.04
C LEU A 46 4.26 -0.57 8.32
N ILE A 47 4.69 -1.48 9.20
CA ILE A 47 6.12 -1.68 9.49
C ILE A 47 6.85 -2.20 8.25
N ARG A 48 6.28 -3.13 7.51
CA ARG A 48 6.88 -3.70 6.30
C ARG A 48 7.02 -2.66 5.18
N ASP A 49 5.99 -1.83 4.97
CA ASP A 49 6.04 -0.76 3.95
C ASP A 49 7.05 0.35 4.32
N ALA A 50 7.39 0.50 5.61
CA ALA A 50 8.37 1.46 6.12
C ALA A 50 9.77 0.87 6.34
N ALA A 51 9.97 -0.44 6.11
CA ALA A 51 11.25 -1.09 6.31
C ALA A 51 12.34 -0.42 5.44
N ASP A 52 13.51 -0.27 6.03
CA ASP A 52 14.70 0.31 5.38
C ASP A 52 14.58 1.77 4.90
N ILE A 53 13.53 2.50 5.36
CA ILE A 53 13.37 3.93 5.08
C ILE A 53 13.48 4.72 6.38
N ASP A 54 14.61 5.38 6.58
CA ASP A 54 14.89 6.17 7.79
C ASP A 54 14.33 7.60 7.71
N LEU A 55 14.25 8.19 6.49
CA LEU A 55 13.91 9.59 6.31
C LEU A 55 13.14 9.82 5.00
N VAL A 56 12.11 10.65 5.07
CA VAL A 56 11.40 11.17 3.90
C VAL A 56 11.63 12.68 3.80
N VAL A 57 12.14 13.14 2.66
CA VAL A 57 12.39 14.56 2.38
C VAL A 57 11.44 15.03 1.28
N GLY A 58 10.74 16.12 1.51
CA GLY A 58 9.78 16.66 0.54
C GLY A 58 9.47 18.15 0.77
N ALA A 59 8.51 18.67 0.03
CA ALA A 59 8.07 20.04 0.16
C ALA A 59 7.54 20.34 1.56
N LYS A 60 7.75 21.57 2.03
CA LYS A 60 7.30 22.02 3.35
C LYS A 60 5.77 21.91 3.47
N GLY A 61 5.31 21.20 4.49
CA GLY A 61 3.89 20.99 4.75
C GLY A 61 3.66 20.18 6.03
N SER A 62 2.58 19.40 6.06
CA SER A 62 2.30 18.50 7.17
C SER A 62 3.26 17.29 7.15
N PRO A 63 4.00 17.01 8.24
CA PRO A 63 4.85 15.83 8.33
C PRO A 63 4.07 14.53 8.12
N LEU A 64 2.85 14.44 8.64
CA LEU A 64 2.00 13.28 8.46
C LEU A 64 1.63 13.08 6.98
N GLN A 65 1.24 14.15 6.28
CA GLN A 65 0.92 14.11 4.86
C GLN A 65 2.15 13.69 4.02
N LEU A 66 3.34 14.19 4.37
CA LEU A 66 4.58 13.82 3.70
C LEU A 66 4.87 12.31 3.82
N VAL A 67 4.72 11.76 5.02
CA VAL A 67 4.89 10.31 5.27
C VAL A 67 3.80 9.50 4.54
N LEU A 68 2.53 9.92 4.64
CA LEU A 68 1.43 9.21 3.99
C LEU A 68 1.55 9.21 2.47
N SER A 69 2.01 10.31 1.87
CA SER A 69 2.16 10.40 0.41
C SER A 69 3.45 9.77 -0.10
N GLY A 70 4.58 10.00 0.57
CA GLY A 70 5.90 9.57 0.09
C GLY A 70 6.25 8.13 0.46
N LEU A 71 5.74 7.60 1.58
CA LEU A 71 6.04 6.26 2.04
C LEU A 71 4.89 5.28 1.75
N TYR A 72 3.68 5.65 2.15
CA TYR A 72 2.51 4.76 2.01
C TYR A 72 1.71 4.99 0.72
N HIS A 73 2.00 6.04 -0.04
CA HIS A 73 1.29 6.45 -1.26
C HIS A 73 -0.23 6.59 -1.09
N ALA A 74 -0.68 6.90 0.13
CA ALA A 74 -2.08 6.95 0.53
C ALA A 74 -2.70 8.36 0.50
N ASP A 75 -1.87 9.40 0.26
CA ASP A 75 -2.32 10.81 0.26
C ASP A 75 -1.67 11.59 -0.89
N ILE A 76 -2.14 12.80 -1.12
CA ILE A 76 -1.58 13.73 -2.12
C ILE A 76 -0.27 14.32 -1.56
N PRO A 77 0.81 14.43 -2.37
CA PRO A 77 2.06 15.02 -1.90
C PRO A 77 1.88 16.50 -1.51
N THR A 78 2.68 16.97 -0.54
CA THR A 78 2.66 18.34 -0.04
C THR A 78 3.14 19.37 -1.08
N GLY A 79 3.72 18.89 -2.18
CA GLY A 79 4.28 19.67 -3.29
C GLY A 79 5.61 19.08 -3.76
N ASN A 80 6.24 19.76 -4.71
CA ASN A 80 7.51 19.34 -5.27
C ASN A 80 8.66 20.12 -4.64
N ILE A 81 9.83 19.48 -4.55
CA ILE A 81 11.12 20.14 -4.24
C ILE A 81 11.97 20.20 -5.49
N ARG A 82 12.87 21.16 -5.55
CA ARG A 82 13.81 21.26 -6.67
C ARG A 82 14.86 20.15 -6.55
N LEU A 83 15.17 19.50 -7.66
CA LEU A 83 16.19 18.46 -7.68
C LEU A 83 17.56 18.96 -7.17
N SER A 84 17.90 20.23 -7.42
CA SER A 84 19.14 20.85 -6.91
C SER A 84 19.15 20.95 -5.38
N GLU A 85 18.01 21.17 -4.74
CA GLU A 85 17.87 21.19 -3.28
C GLU A 85 17.91 19.75 -2.72
N ALA A 86 17.26 18.82 -3.38
CA ALA A 86 17.27 17.40 -3.01
C ALA A 86 18.70 16.82 -3.04
N ARG A 87 19.49 17.14 -4.08
CA ARG A 87 20.88 16.68 -4.23
C ARG A 87 21.76 17.00 -3.02
N THR A 88 21.56 18.15 -2.37
CA THR A 88 22.32 18.52 -1.17
C THR A 88 22.10 17.50 -0.03
N TRP A 89 20.92 16.93 0.06
CA TRP A 89 20.62 15.89 1.05
C TRP A 89 21.04 14.51 0.58
N MET A 90 20.85 14.20 -0.70
CA MET A 90 21.23 12.91 -1.30
C MET A 90 22.74 12.67 -1.25
N GLU A 91 23.54 13.74 -1.42
CA GLU A 91 25.02 13.68 -1.40
C GLU A 91 25.61 13.85 0.01
N HIS A 92 24.78 13.93 1.05
CA HIS A 92 25.28 14.14 2.41
C HIS A 92 26.03 12.89 2.92
N PRO A 93 27.21 13.03 3.56
CA PRO A 93 28.04 11.89 3.98
C PRO A 93 27.38 10.87 4.93
N MET A 94 26.29 11.25 5.56
CA MET A 94 25.50 10.36 6.46
C MET A 94 24.34 9.66 5.74
N VAL A 95 24.14 9.93 4.47
CA VAL A 95 23.11 9.29 3.65
C VAL A 95 23.77 8.18 2.86
N GLU A 96 23.37 6.96 3.09
CA GLU A 96 23.90 5.78 2.42
C GLU A 96 23.26 5.62 1.03
N SER A 97 21.95 5.79 0.96
CA SER A 97 21.16 5.70 -0.26
C SER A 97 20.05 6.74 -0.25
N ALA A 98 19.70 7.27 -1.42
CA ALA A 98 18.61 8.22 -1.57
C ALA A 98 17.82 7.94 -2.85
N ILE A 99 16.55 7.67 -2.71
CA ILE A 99 15.66 7.27 -3.80
C ILE A 99 14.74 8.45 -4.15
N PRO A 100 14.82 8.97 -5.38
CA PRO A 100 13.92 10.04 -5.82
C PRO A 100 12.53 9.47 -6.11
N LEU A 101 11.47 10.19 -5.69
CA LEU A 101 10.10 9.87 -6.02
C LEU A 101 9.43 11.04 -6.75
N SER A 102 8.83 10.75 -7.88
CA SER A 102 7.93 11.67 -8.60
C SER A 102 6.50 11.15 -8.48
N LEU A 103 5.64 11.96 -7.87
CA LEU A 103 4.26 11.61 -7.56
C LEU A 103 3.32 12.65 -8.18
N GLY A 104 2.27 12.22 -8.83
CA GLY A 104 1.30 13.17 -9.42
C GLY A 104 0.15 12.47 -10.10
N ASP A 105 0.45 11.42 -10.81
CA ASP A 105 -0.49 10.72 -11.64
C ASP A 105 -1.00 9.43 -11.00
N SER A 106 -2.13 8.97 -11.51
CA SER A 106 -2.76 7.70 -11.12
C SER A 106 -3.47 7.05 -12.30
N HIS A 107 -3.79 5.78 -12.14
CA HIS A 107 -4.70 5.06 -13.04
C HIS A 107 -5.70 4.25 -12.22
N LYS A 108 -6.98 4.53 -12.38
CA LYS A 108 -8.07 3.85 -11.63
C LYS A 108 -7.84 3.80 -10.11
N GLY A 109 -7.31 4.89 -9.53
CA GLY A 109 -7.03 4.98 -8.09
C GLY A 109 -5.71 4.40 -7.64
N PHE A 110 -4.94 3.76 -8.52
CA PHE A 110 -3.58 3.31 -8.25
C PHE A 110 -2.57 4.38 -8.65
N ARG A 111 -1.60 4.64 -7.78
CA ARG A 111 -0.61 5.70 -7.99
C ARG A 111 0.46 5.29 -9.00
N ILE A 112 0.79 6.21 -9.89
CA ILE A 112 1.97 6.14 -10.75
C ILE A 112 3.11 6.82 -10.00
N VAL A 113 4.24 6.12 -9.88
CA VAL A 113 5.44 6.57 -9.18
C VAL A 113 6.61 6.54 -10.15
N GLY A 114 7.13 7.71 -10.46
CA GLY A 114 8.41 7.85 -11.18
C GLY A 114 9.55 7.71 -10.19
N THR A 115 10.46 6.76 -10.40
CA THR A 115 11.57 6.45 -9.49
C THR A 115 12.71 5.74 -10.23
N ASN A 116 13.71 5.25 -9.49
CA ASN A 116 14.79 4.41 -9.99
C ASN A 116 14.65 2.95 -9.54
N GLU A 117 15.55 2.08 -10.02
CA GLU A 117 15.54 0.65 -9.70
C GLU A 117 15.75 0.39 -8.21
N ASP A 118 16.51 1.24 -7.49
CA ASP A 118 16.75 1.09 -6.05
C ASP A 118 15.44 1.06 -5.25
N TYR A 119 14.37 1.73 -5.74
CA TYR A 119 13.05 1.68 -5.11
C TYR A 119 12.42 0.29 -5.15
N VAL A 120 12.66 -0.47 -6.19
CA VAL A 120 12.19 -1.85 -6.31
C VAL A 120 13.00 -2.76 -5.38
N ASP A 121 14.31 -2.51 -5.31
CA ASP A 121 15.26 -3.31 -4.52
C ASP A 121 14.99 -3.23 -3.02
N ILE A 122 14.61 -2.05 -2.46
CA ILE A 122 14.29 -1.93 -1.02
C ILE A 122 13.07 -2.77 -0.58
N TYR A 123 12.24 -3.20 -1.53
CA TYR A 123 11.09 -4.09 -1.27
C TYR A 123 11.31 -5.51 -1.78
N ASP A 124 12.55 -5.89 -2.14
CA ASP A 124 12.87 -7.20 -2.75
C ASP A 124 11.94 -7.55 -3.93
N GLY A 125 11.57 -6.52 -4.71
CA GLY A 125 10.58 -6.63 -5.78
C GLY A 125 11.03 -7.55 -6.89
N GLN A 126 10.26 -8.61 -7.15
CA GLN A 126 10.51 -9.55 -8.23
C GLN A 126 9.47 -9.39 -9.34
N LEU A 127 9.89 -9.58 -10.58
CA LEU A 127 8.97 -9.59 -11.72
C LEU A 127 8.43 -10.99 -11.96
N ALA A 128 7.09 -11.11 -12.04
CA ALA A 128 6.43 -12.31 -12.53
C ALA A 128 6.55 -12.41 -14.05
N GLU A 129 6.46 -11.27 -14.76
CA GLU A 129 6.53 -11.20 -16.22
C GLU A 129 7.18 -9.89 -16.68
N GLY A 130 7.88 -9.94 -17.82
CA GLY A 130 8.40 -8.77 -18.50
C GLY A 130 9.74 -8.27 -17.94
N LYS A 131 9.91 -6.95 -17.91
CA LYS A 131 11.14 -6.24 -17.50
C LYS A 131 10.81 -4.99 -16.70
N LEU A 132 11.81 -4.41 -16.02
CA LEU A 132 11.69 -3.07 -15.45
C LEU A 132 11.64 -2.01 -16.56
N PRO A 133 10.92 -0.88 -16.32
CA PRO A 133 10.89 0.25 -17.24
C PRO A 133 12.31 0.78 -17.52
N SER A 134 12.62 1.03 -18.76
CA SER A 134 13.93 1.58 -19.19
C SER A 134 13.79 2.72 -20.18
N ASN A 135 12.61 2.95 -20.71
CA ASN A 135 12.30 4.02 -21.63
C ASN A 135 11.14 4.89 -21.14
N LEU A 136 11.00 6.07 -21.69
CA LEU A 136 9.91 6.97 -21.40
C LEU A 136 8.55 6.29 -21.65
N LEU A 137 7.61 6.47 -20.72
CA LEU A 137 6.25 5.89 -20.76
C LEU A 137 6.19 4.36 -20.70
N GLU A 138 7.30 3.66 -20.47
CA GLU A 138 7.27 2.28 -20.00
C GLU A 138 6.88 2.24 -18.52
N ILE A 139 6.11 1.21 -18.12
CA ILE A 139 5.63 1.07 -16.74
C ILE A 139 5.59 -0.39 -16.32
N ALA A 140 6.03 -0.67 -15.09
CA ALA A 140 5.81 -1.94 -14.42
C ALA A 140 4.70 -1.79 -13.40
N ILE A 141 3.79 -2.78 -13.33
CA ILE A 141 2.60 -2.70 -12.49
C ILE A 141 2.63 -3.75 -11.38
N GLY A 142 2.13 -3.37 -10.21
CA GLY A 142 1.98 -4.26 -9.07
C GLY A 142 0.95 -5.38 -9.32
N SER A 143 1.10 -6.48 -8.60
CA SER A 143 0.21 -7.65 -8.71
C SER A 143 -1.26 -7.31 -8.45
N SER A 144 -1.54 -6.45 -7.48
CA SER A 144 -2.90 -6.00 -7.17
C SER A 144 -3.46 -5.06 -8.24
N VAL A 145 -2.60 -4.23 -8.87
CA VAL A 145 -3.00 -3.37 -10.01
C VAL A 145 -3.43 -4.23 -11.18
N SER A 146 -2.62 -5.21 -11.59
CA SER A 146 -2.96 -6.13 -12.68
C SER A 146 -4.30 -6.84 -12.44
N LYS A 147 -4.50 -7.39 -11.24
CA LYS A 147 -5.75 -8.09 -10.86
C LYS A 147 -6.98 -7.17 -10.87
N ALA A 148 -6.84 -5.95 -10.35
CA ALA A 148 -7.98 -5.03 -10.19
C ALA A 148 -8.36 -4.34 -11.50
N THR A 149 -7.36 -4.01 -12.35
CA THR A 149 -7.58 -3.24 -13.58
C THR A 149 -7.75 -4.11 -14.82
N GLY A 150 -7.25 -5.36 -14.77
CA GLY A 150 -7.17 -6.27 -15.91
C GLY A 150 -6.04 -5.94 -16.89
N LEU A 151 -5.13 -5.03 -16.52
CA LEU A 151 -3.95 -4.72 -17.33
C LEU A 151 -3.01 -5.91 -17.39
N SER A 152 -2.48 -6.19 -18.56
CA SER A 152 -1.52 -7.24 -18.85
C SER A 152 -0.31 -6.68 -19.61
N LEU A 153 0.72 -7.49 -19.77
CA LEU A 153 1.92 -7.12 -20.52
C LEU A 153 1.57 -6.62 -21.94
N GLY A 154 2.13 -5.47 -22.33
CA GLY A 154 1.86 -4.82 -23.59
C GLY A 154 0.58 -3.97 -23.64
N ALA A 155 -0.25 -3.97 -22.60
CA ALA A 155 -1.41 -3.08 -22.52
C ALA A 155 -0.99 -1.61 -22.44
N THR A 156 -1.81 -0.73 -23.03
CA THR A 156 -1.60 0.73 -22.98
C THR A 156 -2.73 1.41 -22.23
N PHE A 157 -2.44 2.48 -21.50
CA PHE A 157 -3.43 3.29 -20.79
C PHE A 157 -2.95 4.73 -20.61
N ALA A 158 -3.89 5.66 -20.46
CA ALA A 158 -3.60 7.04 -20.11
C ALA A 158 -3.53 7.24 -18.60
N GLY A 159 -2.57 8.05 -18.14
CA GLY A 159 -2.52 8.54 -16.77
C GLY A 159 -3.56 9.64 -16.52
N GLN A 160 -3.93 9.82 -15.26
CA GLN A 160 -4.82 10.89 -14.81
C GLN A 160 -4.18 11.63 -13.64
N HIS A 161 -4.29 12.95 -13.61
CA HIS A 161 -3.83 13.71 -12.45
C HIS A 161 -4.72 13.47 -11.22
N GLY A 162 -4.08 13.28 -10.07
CA GLY A 162 -4.76 13.03 -8.79
C GLY A 162 -5.17 11.58 -8.58
N LEU A 163 -5.75 11.28 -7.40
CA LEU A 163 -6.22 9.94 -7.03
C LEU A 163 -7.72 9.72 -7.28
N ASP A 164 -8.49 10.79 -7.40
CA ASP A 164 -9.96 10.76 -7.35
C ASP A 164 -10.64 10.47 -8.70
N GLY A 165 -9.87 10.22 -9.75
CA GLY A 165 -10.43 9.97 -11.09
C GLY A 165 -11.14 11.19 -11.73
N ALA A 166 -11.10 12.35 -11.08
CA ALA A 166 -11.69 13.59 -11.57
C ALA A 166 -10.71 14.45 -12.41
N GLY A 167 -9.46 14.00 -12.56
CA GLY A 167 -8.43 14.66 -13.34
C GLY A 167 -8.63 14.50 -14.85
N HIS A 168 -8.05 15.41 -15.62
CA HIS A 168 -8.03 15.31 -17.08
C HIS A 168 -7.08 14.16 -17.46
N ALA A 169 -7.57 13.24 -18.28
CA ALA A 169 -6.74 12.21 -18.89
C ALA A 169 -5.84 12.85 -19.95
N HIS A 170 -4.57 12.46 -19.98
CA HIS A 170 -3.66 12.83 -21.06
C HIS A 170 -3.78 11.83 -22.20
N ASP A 171 -4.70 12.07 -23.12
CA ASP A 171 -4.89 11.18 -24.27
C ASP A 171 -3.67 11.14 -25.22
N GLU A 172 -2.74 12.10 -25.09
CA GLU A 172 -1.55 12.21 -25.94
C GLU A 172 -0.37 11.35 -25.44
N ASP A 173 -0.31 11.04 -24.11
CA ASP A 173 0.79 10.29 -23.50
C ASP A 173 0.26 9.00 -22.85
N SER A 174 0.38 7.88 -23.56
CA SER A 174 -0.06 6.58 -23.07
C SER A 174 1.11 5.78 -22.51
N TYR A 175 0.97 5.29 -21.28
CA TYR A 175 1.90 4.34 -20.68
C TYR A 175 1.73 2.95 -21.29
N THR A 176 2.86 2.23 -21.45
CA THR A 176 2.88 0.84 -21.92
C THR A 176 3.36 -0.07 -20.80
N VAL A 177 2.59 -1.08 -20.47
CA VAL A 177 2.94 -2.08 -19.44
C VAL A 177 4.04 -2.97 -19.99
N VAL A 178 5.24 -2.90 -19.40
CA VAL A 178 6.42 -3.70 -19.78
C VAL A 178 6.80 -4.75 -18.75
N GLY A 179 6.25 -4.67 -17.53
CA GLY A 179 6.49 -5.62 -16.46
C GLY A 179 5.32 -5.76 -15.51
N ILE A 180 5.22 -6.89 -14.85
CA ILE A 180 4.25 -7.18 -13.79
C ILE A 180 5.00 -7.78 -12.61
N PHE A 181 4.88 -7.16 -11.44
CA PHE A 181 5.51 -7.65 -10.22
C PHE A 181 4.80 -8.88 -9.65
N GLU A 182 5.57 -9.78 -9.05
CA GLU A 182 5.03 -10.82 -8.18
C GLU A 182 4.35 -10.18 -6.95
N ALA A 183 3.47 -10.93 -6.30
CA ALA A 183 2.86 -10.47 -5.06
C ALA A 183 3.90 -10.48 -3.93
N SER A 184 4.19 -9.32 -3.37
CA SER A 184 5.18 -9.12 -2.31
C SER A 184 4.56 -8.81 -0.95
N ASP A 185 3.24 -8.56 -0.92
CA ASP A 185 2.52 -8.01 0.25
C ASP A 185 3.05 -6.64 0.71
N THR A 186 3.83 -5.94 -0.11
CA THR A 186 4.36 -4.61 0.12
C THR A 186 3.58 -3.54 -0.64
N VAL A 187 4.04 -2.29 -0.51
CA VAL A 187 3.47 -1.16 -1.27
C VAL A 187 3.57 -1.36 -2.78
N LEU A 188 4.58 -2.10 -3.28
CA LEU A 188 4.76 -2.39 -4.71
C LEU A 188 3.54 -3.05 -5.35
N ASP A 189 2.81 -3.88 -4.61
CA ASP A 189 1.63 -4.58 -5.14
C ASP A 189 0.54 -3.63 -5.67
N ARG A 190 0.49 -2.40 -5.14
CA ARG A 190 -0.53 -1.39 -5.47
C ARG A 190 0.00 -0.17 -6.22
N LEU A 191 1.24 -0.23 -6.70
CA LEU A 191 1.87 0.86 -7.45
C LEU A 191 2.06 0.54 -8.92
N LEU A 192 2.22 1.60 -9.69
CA LEU A 192 2.65 1.59 -11.09
C LEU A 192 3.99 2.33 -11.14
N ILE A 193 5.07 1.63 -11.45
CA ILE A 193 6.45 2.14 -11.41
C ILE A 193 6.92 2.50 -12.83
N THR A 194 7.45 3.73 -13.02
CA THR A 194 7.96 4.24 -14.30
C THR A 194 9.27 4.97 -14.13
#